data_e193f39117f80aea5e351c531a607849
#
_entry.id   e193f39117f80aea5e351c531a607849
#
_cell.length_a   1.000
_cell.length_b   1.000
_cell.length_c   1.000
_cell.angle_alpha   90.00
_cell.angle_beta   90.00
_cell.angle_gamma   90.00
#
_symmetry.space_group_name_H-M   'P 1'
#
loop_
_entity.id
_entity.type
_entity.pdbx_description
1 polymer ?
#
loop_
_entity_poly.entity_id
_entity_poly.type
_entity_poly.pdbx_seq_one_letter_code
_entity_poly.pdbx_strand_id
1 'polypeptide(L)'
;MKVRQLLLPLLAALSLLAAAPTALSEAGGPKILRYAFPIAESNFDPAQITDLYSRTVAVGFFEAPLEFEYWARPVRMRPNTAAAMPEVSEDFRTFTFRIKPGIYFADDPAFKGQRRELTAEDYVYSIKRHYDPRWKSGNLYILENAKILGLSELRRRLLDEKKPFDYDTPVEGLRALDRYTFQVRLAEPSPRFLYNFTDGSFTGALAREVVEAYGDSIGEHPVGTGPFVLKSWKRSSRIVLARNPNYREVLWNETPPAGNERLVKAVDRLKGKRLPLIDEVHISVIEETQPRWLSFLGEEQDLTENVPSEFASTAIPNNELAPHLVRRGVQMVRYARADVSVSYFAMEHPVVGGYEPHKVALRRAISLAVDIDREIRILRRGQAVPAQGPIAPGTWGYEPGFKTEMSDYNVARAKAL
;
A
#
# COMPACT_ATOMS: atom_id res chain seq x y z
N MET A 1 -5.56 -69.95 54.10
CA MET A 1 -6.33 -70.66 53.05
C MET A 1 -7.35 -69.69 52.47
N LYS A 2 -7.35 -69.51 51.11
CA LYS A 2 -8.35 -68.82 50.30
C LYS A 2 -8.28 -67.29 50.26
N VAL A 3 -7.27 -66.78 49.55
CA VAL A 3 -7.31 -65.50 48.85
C VAL A 3 -7.27 -65.87 47.36
N ARG A 4 -8.39 -65.90 46.70
CA ARG A 4 -8.53 -65.99 45.23
C ARG A 4 -9.96 -65.64 44.86
N GLN A 5 -10.14 -64.66 44.02
CA GLN A 5 -11.34 -64.19 43.33
C GLN A 5 -11.81 -62.78 43.77
N LEU A 6 -11.13 -61.78 43.26
CA LEU A 6 -11.69 -60.44 43.13
C LEU A 6 -10.73 -59.57 42.26
N LEU A 7 -10.42 -60.09 41.05
CA LEU A 7 -9.59 -59.35 40.07
C LEU A 7 -10.05 -59.61 38.63
N LEU A 8 -11.33 -59.37 38.35
CA LEU A 8 -11.83 -59.36 36.97
C LEU A 8 -13.20 -58.65 36.94
N PRO A 9 -13.30 -57.36 37.05
CA PRO A 9 -13.85 -56.54 36.00
C PRO A 9 -13.26 -55.08 35.95
N LEU A 10 -11.96 -54.95 36.00
CA LEU A 10 -11.34 -53.57 35.84
C LEU A 10 -10.60 -53.40 34.52
N LEU A 11 -10.68 -54.36 33.61
CA LEU A 11 -10.01 -54.31 32.31
C LEU A 11 -10.94 -54.00 31.11
N ALA A 12 -12.24 -53.79 31.34
CA ALA A 12 -13.20 -53.51 30.27
C ALA A 12 -13.60 -51.99 30.14
N ALA A 13 -13.07 -51.13 31.02
CA ALA A 13 -13.39 -49.68 31.00
C ALA A 13 -12.28 -48.79 30.42
N LEU A 14 -11.18 -49.36 29.90
CA LEU A 14 -10.03 -48.58 29.41
C LEU A 14 -9.87 -48.58 27.87
N SER A 15 -10.85 -49.03 27.12
CA SER A 15 -10.74 -49.13 25.63
C SER A 15 -11.68 -48.24 24.83
N LEU A 16 -12.27 -47.20 25.44
CA LEU A 16 -13.13 -46.22 24.72
C LEU A 16 -12.65 -44.76 24.84
N LEU A 17 -11.36 -44.55 25.06
CA LEU A 17 -10.76 -43.19 25.03
C LEU A 17 -9.64 -43.12 24.01
N ALA A 18 -9.90 -43.47 22.77
CA ALA A 18 -8.91 -43.24 21.71
C ALA A 18 -9.60 -43.08 20.35
N ALA A 19 -10.12 -41.93 20.05
CA ALA A 19 -10.20 -41.36 18.68
C ALA A 19 -10.77 -39.93 18.75
N ALA A 20 -10.10 -39.03 19.43
CA ALA A 20 -10.15 -37.64 19.01
C ALA A 20 -9.20 -37.54 17.82
N PRO A 21 -9.62 -36.98 16.67
CA PRO A 21 -8.67 -36.66 15.64
C PRO A 21 -7.77 -35.55 16.18
N THR A 22 -6.55 -35.90 16.55
CA THR A 22 -5.47 -34.95 16.70
C THR A 22 -5.31 -34.32 15.33
N ALA A 23 -5.88 -33.13 15.14
CA ALA A 23 -5.42 -32.20 14.11
C ALA A 23 -3.92 -32.03 14.38
N LEU A 24 -3.10 -32.67 13.57
CA LEU A 24 -1.69 -32.42 13.48
C LEU A 24 -1.56 -30.92 13.10
N SER A 25 -1.46 -30.06 14.11
CA SER A 25 -0.87 -28.76 13.95
C SER A 25 0.52 -29.00 13.37
N GLU A 26 0.73 -28.60 12.12
CA GLU A 26 2.09 -28.51 11.58
C GLU A 26 2.94 -27.74 12.59
N ALA A 27 3.88 -28.43 13.22
CA ALA A 27 4.78 -27.89 14.23
C ALA A 27 5.87 -27.04 13.54
N GLY A 28 5.48 -25.93 12.96
CA GLY A 28 6.33 -24.85 12.54
C GLY A 28 5.93 -23.61 13.33
N GLY A 29 6.89 -22.91 13.95
CA GLY A 29 6.64 -21.61 14.59
C GLY A 29 5.99 -20.61 13.62
N PRO A 30 5.57 -19.42 14.09
CA PRO A 30 4.89 -18.43 13.27
C PRO A 30 5.73 -18.06 12.05
N LYS A 31 5.09 -17.94 10.89
CA LYS A 31 5.74 -17.46 9.66
C LYS A 31 5.91 -15.95 9.75
N ILE A 32 7.15 -15.52 9.93
CA ILE A 32 7.50 -14.11 10.10
C ILE A 32 8.18 -13.61 8.83
N LEU A 33 7.72 -12.47 8.30
CA LEU A 33 8.45 -11.69 7.29
C LEU A 33 9.19 -10.57 7.98
N ARG A 34 10.52 -10.52 7.82
CA ARG A 34 11.38 -9.47 8.36
C ARG A 34 11.82 -8.54 7.23
N TYR A 35 11.59 -7.25 7.43
CA TYR A 35 11.83 -6.23 6.43
C TYR A 35 12.42 -4.96 7.05
N ALA A 36 13.17 -4.18 6.29
CA ALA A 36 13.72 -2.90 6.77
C ALA A 36 13.27 -1.72 5.92
N PHE A 37 12.77 -0.67 6.59
CA PHE A 37 12.49 0.62 5.98
C PHE A 37 13.70 1.53 6.03
N PRO A 38 14.01 2.26 4.94
CA PRO A 38 15.08 3.27 4.89
C PRO A 38 14.67 4.63 5.46
N ILE A 39 13.40 4.85 5.74
CA ILE A 39 12.85 6.11 6.28
C ILE A 39 11.79 5.73 7.30
N ALA A 40 11.74 6.49 8.39
CA ALA A 40 10.73 6.30 9.43
C ALA A 40 9.32 6.64 8.92
N GLU A 41 8.36 5.90 9.44
CA GLU A 41 6.93 6.16 9.31
C GLU A 41 6.50 7.39 10.12
N SER A 42 5.41 8.04 9.70
CA SER A 42 4.83 9.17 10.43
C SER A 42 3.70 8.75 11.36
N ASN A 43 2.68 8.08 10.85
CA ASN A 43 1.53 7.53 11.57
C ASN A 43 0.73 6.60 10.67
N PHE A 44 -0.39 6.01 11.18
CA PHE A 44 -1.21 5.07 10.40
C PHE A 44 -2.67 5.53 10.21
N ASP A 45 -2.98 6.81 10.38
CA ASP A 45 -4.30 7.34 10.09
C ASP A 45 -4.44 7.73 8.60
N PRO A 46 -5.33 7.13 7.80
CA PRO A 46 -5.54 7.45 6.39
C PRO A 46 -5.77 8.93 6.09
N ALA A 47 -6.40 9.68 6.99
CA ALA A 47 -6.59 11.11 6.81
C ALA A 47 -5.29 11.92 6.96
N GLN A 48 -4.27 11.40 7.66
CA GLN A 48 -3.04 12.13 7.98
C GLN A 48 -1.80 11.62 7.25
N ILE A 49 -1.85 10.39 6.72
CA ILE A 49 -0.71 9.78 6.00
C ILE A 49 -0.39 10.55 4.73
N THR A 50 0.89 10.92 4.57
CA THR A 50 1.40 11.54 3.33
C THR A 50 2.65 10.84 2.80
N ASP A 51 3.30 9.99 3.60
CA ASP A 51 4.54 9.32 3.24
C ASP A 51 4.30 7.87 2.77
N LEU A 52 5.23 7.37 1.95
CA LEU A 52 5.15 6.04 1.33
C LEU A 52 5.20 4.90 2.36
N TYR A 53 6.02 5.02 3.40
CA TYR A 53 6.25 3.92 4.36
C TYR A 53 5.06 3.73 5.29
N SER A 54 4.46 4.82 5.77
CA SER A 54 3.18 4.77 6.48
C SER A 54 2.08 4.16 5.61
N ARG A 55 1.99 4.54 4.32
CA ARG A 55 1.03 3.95 3.36
C ARG A 55 1.24 2.45 3.18
N THR A 56 2.50 2.02 3.03
CA THR A 56 2.84 0.60 2.85
C THR A 56 2.37 -0.26 4.03
N VAL A 57 2.41 0.27 5.24
CA VAL A 57 1.90 -0.41 6.43
C VAL A 57 0.38 -0.33 6.53
N ALA A 58 -0.19 0.85 6.27
CA ALA A 58 -1.61 1.13 6.45
C ALA A 58 -2.52 0.27 5.55
N VAL A 59 -2.08 -0.10 4.34
CA VAL A 59 -2.82 -1.05 3.48
C VAL A 59 -2.93 -2.46 4.08
N GLY A 60 -2.14 -2.78 5.09
CA GLY A 60 -2.30 -4.00 5.88
C GLY A 60 -3.46 -3.93 6.88
N PHE A 61 -3.87 -2.75 7.29
CA PHE A 61 -4.94 -2.49 8.26
C PHE A 61 -6.26 -2.13 7.60
N PHE A 62 -6.23 -1.29 6.58
CA PHE A 62 -7.42 -0.68 5.98
C PHE A 62 -7.65 -1.17 4.56
N GLU A 63 -8.91 -1.35 4.22
CA GLU A 63 -9.32 -1.80 2.90
C GLU A 63 -10.22 -0.77 2.22
N ALA A 64 -9.91 -0.48 0.96
CA ALA A 64 -10.77 0.28 0.08
C ALA A 64 -11.84 -0.62 -0.55
N PRO A 65 -12.95 -0.06 -1.08
CA PRO A 65 -13.99 -0.83 -1.78
C PRO A 65 -13.51 -1.63 -2.97
N LEU A 66 -12.50 -1.13 -3.68
CA LEU A 66 -11.90 -1.73 -4.87
C LEU A 66 -10.42 -2.02 -4.62
N GLU A 67 -9.85 -2.84 -5.50
CA GLU A 67 -8.41 -3.07 -5.59
C GLU A 67 -8.00 -3.27 -7.05
N PHE A 68 -6.71 -3.21 -7.34
CA PHE A 68 -6.18 -3.55 -8.66
C PHE A 68 -6.01 -5.06 -8.80
N GLU A 69 -6.35 -5.59 -9.97
CA GLU A 69 -5.96 -6.95 -10.35
C GLU A 69 -4.44 -7.04 -10.40
N TYR A 70 -3.86 -7.97 -9.66
CA TYR A 70 -2.42 -8.03 -9.41
C TYR A 70 -1.56 -8.08 -10.69
N TRP A 71 -1.99 -8.87 -11.68
CA TRP A 71 -1.23 -9.08 -12.92
C TRP A 71 -1.76 -8.31 -14.13
N ALA A 72 -2.89 -7.64 -14.03
CA ALA A 72 -3.52 -6.99 -15.18
C ALA A 72 -2.63 -5.90 -15.78
N ARG A 73 -2.36 -6.02 -17.07
CA ARG A 73 -1.69 -5.02 -17.91
C ARG A 73 -2.43 -4.93 -19.25
N PRO A 74 -3.10 -3.85 -19.57
CA PRO A 74 -3.25 -2.61 -18.76
C PRO A 74 -3.96 -2.86 -17.42
N VAL A 75 -3.78 -1.92 -16.49
CA VAL A 75 -4.33 -1.99 -15.13
C VAL A 75 -5.86 -2.11 -15.16
N ARG A 76 -6.41 -3.04 -14.38
CA ARG A 76 -7.85 -3.21 -14.17
C ARG A 76 -8.18 -3.21 -12.69
N MET A 77 -9.35 -2.69 -12.36
CA MET A 77 -9.91 -2.72 -11.00
C MET A 77 -10.83 -3.92 -10.84
N ARG A 78 -10.90 -4.42 -9.61
CA ARG A 78 -11.88 -5.43 -9.19
C ARG A 78 -12.46 -5.09 -7.82
N PRO A 79 -13.62 -5.66 -7.45
CA PRO A 79 -14.19 -5.50 -6.11
C PRO A 79 -13.29 -6.10 -5.04
N ASN A 80 -13.07 -5.35 -3.94
CA ASN A 80 -12.41 -5.83 -2.72
C ASN A 80 -13.45 -6.00 -1.60
N THR A 81 -13.77 -4.93 -0.85
CA THR A 81 -14.90 -4.97 0.10
C THR A 81 -16.24 -4.71 -0.56
N ALA A 82 -16.25 -4.13 -1.76
CA ALA A 82 -17.46 -4.00 -2.56
C ALA A 82 -17.94 -5.37 -3.09
N ALA A 83 -19.26 -5.57 -3.16
CA ALA A 83 -19.87 -6.81 -3.65
C ALA A 83 -19.74 -6.97 -5.17
N ALA A 84 -19.69 -5.87 -5.90
CA ALA A 84 -19.50 -5.79 -7.35
C ALA A 84 -18.78 -4.49 -7.70
N MET A 85 -18.43 -4.29 -8.98
CA MET A 85 -18.00 -2.98 -9.47
C MET A 85 -19.12 -1.97 -9.25
N PRO A 86 -18.79 -0.73 -8.83
CA PRO A 86 -19.80 0.30 -8.59
C PRO A 86 -20.64 0.60 -9.84
N GLU A 87 -21.91 0.90 -9.63
CA GLU A 87 -22.76 1.44 -10.68
C GLU A 87 -22.33 2.88 -10.96
N VAL A 88 -22.07 3.19 -12.23
CA VAL A 88 -21.63 4.51 -12.68
C VAL A 88 -22.66 5.06 -13.65
N SER A 89 -23.13 6.31 -13.41
CA SER A 89 -24.02 6.99 -14.34
C SER A 89 -23.33 7.27 -15.69
N GLU A 90 -24.11 7.37 -16.76
CA GLU A 90 -23.60 7.63 -18.12
C GLU A 90 -22.80 8.94 -18.22
N ASP A 91 -23.12 9.91 -17.39
CA ASP A 91 -22.42 11.20 -17.31
C ASP A 91 -21.20 11.20 -16.39
N PHE A 92 -20.81 10.05 -15.83
CA PHE A 92 -19.67 9.89 -14.90
C PHE A 92 -19.72 10.82 -13.68
N ARG A 93 -20.92 11.14 -13.17
CA ARG A 93 -21.09 12.00 -11.99
C ARG A 93 -21.64 11.26 -10.77
N THR A 94 -22.30 10.12 -10.94
CA THR A 94 -22.89 9.36 -9.84
C THR A 94 -22.26 7.97 -9.77
N PHE A 95 -21.76 7.61 -8.59
CA PHE A 95 -21.09 6.35 -8.30
C PHE A 95 -21.76 5.70 -7.11
N THR A 96 -22.32 4.50 -7.29
CA THR A 96 -23.00 3.77 -6.23
C THR A 96 -22.26 2.51 -5.89
N PHE A 97 -21.81 2.41 -4.66
CA PHE A 97 -21.02 1.30 -4.11
C PHE A 97 -21.91 0.42 -3.24
N ARG A 98 -21.81 -0.90 -3.41
CA ARG A 98 -22.47 -1.89 -2.55
C ARG A 98 -21.41 -2.70 -1.81
N ILE A 99 -21.43 -2.68 -0.48
CA ILE A 99 -20.47 -3.35 0.38
C ILE A 99 -20.92 -4.79 0.64
N LYS A 100 -19.99 -5.73 0.68
CA LYS A 100 -20.24 -7.12 1.07
C LYS A 100 -20.65 -7.18 2.54
N PRO A 101 -21.79 -7.78 2.91
CA PRO A 101 -22.08 -8.12 4.29
C PRO A 101 -21.06 -9.09 4.88
N GLY A 102 -20.94 -9.11 6.23
CA GLY A 102 -20.09 -10.07 6.93
C GLY A 102 -18.59 -9.74 6.94
N ILE A 103 -18.21 -8.52 6.59
CA ILE A 103 -16.84 -8.00 6.78
C ILE A 103 -16.79 -7.31 8.15
N TYR A 104 -15.79 -7.64 8.97
CA TYR A 104 -15.68 -7.13 10.34
C TYR A 104 -14.36 -6.39 10.54
N PHE A 105 -14.40 -5.35 11.35
CA PHE A 105 -13.22 -4.70 11.87
C PHE A 105 -12.44 -5.64 12.80
N ALA A 106 -11.15 -5.39 12.97
CA ALA A 106 -10.36 -5.99 14.03
C ALA A 106 -10.97 -5.63 15.40
N ASP A 107 -10.80 -6.50 16.38
CA ASP A 107 -11.30 -6.26 17.74
C ASP A 107 -10.61 -5.05 18.36
N ASP A 108 -11.39 -4.20 19.03
CA ASP A 108 -10.91 -3.03 19.74
C ASP A 108 -11.77 -2.74 20.98
N PRO A 109 -11.21 -2.22 22.08
CA PRO A 109 -11.96 -1.82 23.27
C PRO A 109 -13.11 -0.84 23.00
N ALA A 110 -12.98 0.02 21.97
CA ALA A 110 -14.04 0.95 21.56
C ALA A 110 -15.35 0.24 21.18
N PHE A 111 -15.28 -1.01 20.74
CA PHE A 111 -16.46 -1.84 20.41
C PHE A 111 -17.08 -2.55 21.61
N LYS A 112 -16.54 -2.39 22.82
CA LYS A 112 -17.09 -2.94 24.07
C LYS A 112 -17.35 -4.45 24.01
N GLY A 113 -16.43 -5.18 23.35
CA GLY A 113 -16.50 -6.64 23.20
C GLY A 113 -17.48 -7.14 22.13
N GLN A 114 -18.06 -6.26 21.34
CA GLN A 114 -18.94 -6.64 20.23
C GLN A 114 -18.17 -6.68 18.91
N ARG A 115 -18.47 -7.65 18.06
CA ARG A 115 -17.93 -7.67 16.69
C ARG A 115 -18.58 -6.54 15.88
N ARG A 116 -17.75 -5.66 15.33
CA ARG A 116 -18.19 -4.48 14.56
C ARG A 116 -18.13 -4.76 13.06
N GLU A 117 -19.27 -4.87 12.43
CA GLU A 117 -19.40 -5.10 10.99
C GLU A 117 -19.18 -3.80 10.20
N LEU A 118 -18.47 -3.91 9.07
CA LEU A 118 -18.29 -2.83 8.11
C LEU A 118 -19.61 -2.45 7.45
N THR A 119 -19.88 -1.16 7.39
CA THR A 119 -21.10 -0.60 6.78
C THR A 119 -20.77 0.51 5.78
N ALA A 120 -21.75 0.92 5.00
CA ALA A 120 -21.63 2.04 4.06
C ALA A 120 -21.28 3.36 4.77
N GLU A 121 -21.81 3.57 5.98
CA GLU A 121 -21.54 4.77 6.76
C GLU A 121 -20.08 4.92 7.15
N ASP A 122 -19.35 3.81 7.34
CA ASP A 122 -17.92 3.85 7.67
C ASP A 122 -17.10 4.47 6.53
N TYR A 123 -17.47 4.21 5.28
CA TYR A 123 -16.85 4.87 4.12
C TYR A 123 -17.23 6.34 4.00
N VAL A 124 -18.51 6.66 4.22
CA VAL A 124 -18.99 8.05 4.24
C VAL A 124 -18.26 8.86 5.30
N TYR A 125 -18.15 8.33 6.51
CA TYR A 125 -17.43 8.94 7.61
C TYR A 125 -15.94 9.14 7.26
N SER A 126 -15.28 8.10 6.75
CA SER A 126 -13.84 8.15 6.40
C SER A 126 -13.54 9.20 5.33
N ILE A 127 -14.39 9.33 4.32
CA ILE A 127 -14.24 10.38 3.30
C ILE A 127 -14.44 11.77 3.91
N LYS A 128 -15.46 11.96 4.75
CA LYS A 128 -15.70 13.23 5.44
C LYS A 128 -14.52 13.65 6.31
N ARG A 129 -13.79 12.70 6.90
CA ARG A 129 -12.59 13.00 7.72
C ARG A 129 -11.51 13.77 6.97
N HIS A 130 -11.33 13.54 5.68
CA HIS A 130 -10.38 14.31 4.89
C HIS A 130 -10.75 15.80 4.79
N TYR A 131 -12.04 16.12 4.89
CA TYR A 131 -12.56 17.49 4.86
C TYR A 131 -12.53 18.18 6.24
N ASP A 132 -12.38 17.44 7.33
CA ASP A 132 -12.24 18.01 8.67
C ASP A 132 -10.87 18.66 8.85
N PRO A 133 -10.82 20.01 9.10
CA PRO A 133 -9.57 20.73 9.29
C PRO A 133 -8.70 20.22 10.44
N ARG A 134 -9.30 19.56 11.43
CA ARG A 134 -8.60 18.97 12.59
C ARG A 134 -7.53 17.99 12.14
N TRP A 135 -7.82 17.17 11.13
CA TRP A 135 -6.91 16.10 10.68
C TRP A 135 -5.83 16.58 9.72
N LYS A 136 -5.91 17.81 9.20
CA LYS A 136 -4.93 18.41 8.29
C LYS A 136 -4.56 17.49 7.13
N SER A 137 -5.56 16.87 6.50
CA SER A 137 -5.33 15.87 5.46
C SER A 137 -4.48 16.40 4.30
N GLY A 138 -3.31 15.79 4.12
CA GLY A 138 -2.43 16.10 2.98
C GLY A 138 -2.99 15.62 1.63
N ASN A 139 -4.00 14.73 1.65
CA ASN A 139 -4.65 14.18 0.47
C ASN A 139 -6.00 14.86 0.16
N LEU A 140 -6.40 15.87 0.91
CA LEU A 140 -7.67 16.60 0.71
C LEU A 140 -7.82 17.10 -0.73
N TYR A 141 -6.76 17.61 -1.32
CA TYR A 141 -6.78 18.15 -2.69
C TYR A 141 -7.28 17.14 -3.74
N ILE A 142 -7.05 15.84 -3.53
CA ILE A 142 -7.52 14.79 -4.44
C ILE A 142 -9.05 14.74 -4.46
N LEU A 143 -9.66 14.81 -3.26
CA LEU A 143 -11.12 14.79 -3.11
C LEU A 143 -11.76 16.13 -3.48
N GLU A 144 -11.09 17.26 -3.22
CA GLU A 144 -11.54 18.59 -3.66
C GLU A 144 -11.52 18.71 -5.19
N ASN A 145 -10.48 18.17 -5.84
CA ASN A 145 -10.41 18.09 -7.31
C ASN A 145 -11.50 17.18 -7.91
N ALA A 146 -11.95 16.17 -7.17
CA ALA A 146 -13.08 15.34 -7.58
C ALA A 146 -14.43 16.07 -7.50
N LYS A 147 -14.51 17.21 -6.78
CA LYS A 147 -15.69 18.08 -6.66
C LYS A 147 -16.94 17.33 -6.16
N ILE A 148 -16.79 16.61 -5.04
CA ILE A 148 -17.93 15.96 -4.38
C ILE A 148 -18.93 17.04 -3.90
N LEU A 149 -20.17 16.97 -4.37
CA LEU A 149 -21.18 17.98 -4.11
C LEU A 149 -21.39 18.24 -2.62
N GLY A 150 -21.24 19.47 -2.21
CA GLY A 150 -21.57 19.98 -0.86
C GLY A 150 -20.46 19.77 0.19
N LEU A 151 -19.39 18.95 -0.06
CA LEU A 151 -18.36 18.73 0.95
C LEU A 151 -17.41 19.92 1.12
N SER A 152 -16.92 20.51 0.04
CA SER A 152 -16.06 21.69 0.12
C SER A 152 -16.81 22.91 0.67
N GLU A 153 -18.11 23.04 0.33
CA GLU A 153 -19.00 24.07 0.86
C GLU A 153 -19.23 23.90 2.36
N LEU A 154 -19.49 22.67 2.83
CA LEU A 154 -19.64 22.36 4.25
C LEU A 154 -18.36 22.73 5.01
N ARG A 155 -17.20 22.29 4.52
CA ARG A 155 -15.89 22.62 5.12
C ARG A 155 -15.71 24.14 5.22
N ARG A 156 -15.90 24.86 4.12
CA ARG A 156 -15.73 26.32 4.08
C ARG A 156 -16.64 27.02 5.07
N ARG A 157 -17.95 26.70 5.05
CA ARG A 157 -18.94 27.27 5.97
C ARG A 157 -18.54 27.08 7.43
N LEU A 158 -18.15 25.86 7.83
CA LEU A 158 -17.78 25.57 9.21
C LEU A 158 -16.47 26.28 9.63
N LEU A 159 -15.53 26.45 8.72
CA LEU A 159 -14.32 27.26 8.95
C LEU A 159 -14.66 28.74 9.14
N ASP A 160 -15.53 29.33 8.31
CA ASP A 160 -15.94 30.72 8.41
C ASP A 160 -16.71 30.98 9.73
N GLU A 161 -17.57 30.02 10.11
CA GLU A 161 -18.32 30.05 11.37
C GLU A 161 -17.44 29.67 12.60
N LYS A 162 -16.20 29.25 12.42
CA LYS A 162 -15.29 28.76 13.47
C LYS A 162 -15.89 27.61 14.30
N LYS A 163 -16.65 26.74 13.65
CA LYS A 163 -17.28 25.57 14.25
C LYS A 163 -16.48 24.30 13.97
N PRO A 164 -16.55 23.29 14.87
CA PRO A 164 -16.03 21.95 14.58
C PRO A 164 -16.70 21.37 13.34
N PHE A 165 -15.98 20.46 12.65
CA PHE A 165 -16.56 19.76 11.51
C PHE A 165 -17.68 18.84 11.99
N ASP A 166 -18.85 19.01 11.38
CA ASP A 166 -20.05 18.23 11.72
C ASP A 166 -20.22 17.06 10.75
N TYR A 167 -19.90 15.86 11.23
CA TYR A 167 -20.02 14.62 10.47
C TYR A 167 -21.45 14.20 10.20
N ASP A 168 -22.42 14.68 10.98
CA ASP A 168 -23.84 14.30 10.89
C ASP A 168 -24.61 15.21 9.92
N THR A 169 -24.04 16.35 9.53
CA THR A 169 -24.64 17.19 8.50
C THR A 169 -24.77 16.40 7.18
N PRO A 170 -26.03 16.27 6.65
CA PRO A 170 -26.26 15.65 5.36
C PRO A 170 -25.54 16.40 4.23
N VAL A 171 -24.92 15.66 3.33
CA VAL A 171 -24.23 16.21 2.16
C VAL A 171 -24.81 15.56 0.91
N GLU A 172 -25.19 16.38 -0.07
CA GLU A 172 -25.81 15.90 -1.31
C GLU A 172 -24.93 14.90 -2.07
N GLY A 173 -23.61 15.17 -2.10
CA GLY A 173 -22.65 14.41 -2.87
C GLY A 173 -22.10 13.18 -2.16
N LEU A 174 -22.43 12.93 -0.89
CA LEU A 174 -21.90 11.77 -0.16
C LEU A 174 -22.87 11.32 0.92
N ARG A 175 -23.43 10.12 0.75
CA ARG A 175 -24.43 9.58 1.68
C ARG A 175 -24.47 8.05 1.64
N ALA A 176 -24.76 7.43 2.76
CA ALA A 176 -25.25 6.06 2.82
C ALA A 176 -26.73 6.04 2.41
N LEU A 177 -27.10 5.15 1.49
CA LEU A 177 -28.48 4.94 1.05
C LEU A 177 -29.17 3.88 1.92
N ASP A 178 -28.39 2.89 2.34
CA ASP A 178 -28.77 1.84 3.28
C ASP A 178 -27.53 1.33 4.01
N ARG A 179 -27.65 0.28 4.83
CA ARG A 179 -26.58 -0.28 5.64
C ARG A 179 -25.32 -0.65 4.82
N TYR A 180 -25.49 -1.08 3.58
CA TYR A 180 -24.41 -1.58 2.74
C TYR A 180 -24.23 -0.81 1.43
N THR A 181 -24.99 0.23 1.20
CA THR A 181 -24.94 1.01 -0.04
C THR A 181 -24.61 2.47 0.25
N PHE A 182 -23.53 2.97 -0.33
CA PHE A 182 -23.27 4.41 -0.34
C PHE A 182 -23.13 4.96 -1.75
N GLN A 183 -23.41 6.25 -1.89
CA GLN A 183 -23.36 6.94 -3.17
C GLN A 183 -22.51 8.20 -3.07
N VAL A 184 -21.70 8.40 -4.12
CA VAL A 184 -20.94 9.63 -4.34
C VAL A 184 -21.46 10.34 -5.58
N ARG A 185 -21.71 11.66 -5.48
CA ARG A 185 -22.13 12.51 -6.58
C ARG A 185 -21.17 13.67 -6.75
N LEU A 186 -20.74 13.90 -7.99
CA LEU A 186 -19.76 14.92 -8.37
C LEU A 186 -20.44 16.07 -9.10
N ALA A 187 -19.89 17.27 -8.97
CA ALA A 187 -20.31 18.44 -9.72
C ALA A 187 -19.94 18.35 -11.21
N GLU A 188 -18.86 17.63 -11.53
CA GLU A 188 -18.33 17.48 -12.89
C GLU A 188 -18.09 16.01 -13.24
N PRO A 189 -18.15 15.63 -14.54
CA PRO A 189 -17.83 14.28 -14.97
C PRO A 189 -16.39 13.86 -14.60
N SER A 190 -16.23 12.65 -14.02
CA SER A 190 -14.91 12.12 -13.69
C SER A 190 -14.80 10.62 -14.01
N PRO A 191 -14.43 10.24 -15.23
CA PRO A 191 -14.29 8.82 -15.63
C PRO A 191 -13.26 8.05 -14.82
N ARG A 192 -12.31 8.75 -14.16
CA ARG A 192 -11.25 8.17 -13.36
C ARG A 192 -11.53 8.18 -11.86
N PHE A 193 -12.70 8.62 -11.41
CA PHE A 193 -13.00 8.79 -10.01
C PHE A 193 -12.83 7.50 -9.18
N LEU A 194 -13.17 6.33 -9.74
CA LEU A 194 -13.05 5.04 -9.07
C LEU A 194 -11.63 4.70 -8.63
N TYR A 195 -10.59 5.24 -9.28
CA TYR A 195 -9.19 5.03 -8.86
C TYR A 195 -8.93 5.50 -7.42
N ASN A 196 -9.66 6.49 -6.94
CA ASN A 196 -9.56 6.98 -5.56
C ASN A 196 -9.99 5.94 -4.53
N PHE A 197 -10.71 4.89 -4.94
CA PHE A 197 -11.25 3.85 -4.07
C PHE A 197 -10.51 2.52 -4.17
N THR A 198 -9.25 2.54 -4.58
CA THR A 198 -8.40 1.35 -4.69
C THR A 198 -7.28 1.29 -3.66
N ASP A 199 -7.12 2.33 -2.84
CA ASP A 199 -6.05 2.46 -1.84
C ASP A 199 -6.63 2.55 -0.42
N GLY A 200 -6.47 1.49 0.37
CA GLY A 200 -6.92 1.43 1.76
C GLY A 200 -6.25 2.47 2.67
N SER A 201 -5.03 2.90 2.34
CA SER A 201 -4.33 3.94 3.09
C SER A 201 -4.87 5.36 2.85
N PHE A 202 -5.79 5.51 1.89
CA PHE A 202 -6.42 6.78 1.56
C PHE A 202 -7.94 6.73 1.81
N THR A 203 -8.65 5.81 1.18
CA THR A 203 -10.11 5.71 1.28
C THR A 203 -10.58 4.44 2.00
N GLY A 204 -9.71 3.84 2.81
CA GLY A 204 -10.09 2.73 3.68
C GLY A 204 -11.07 3.14 4.76
N ALA A 205 -11.95 2.23 5.13
CA ALA A 205 -12.98 2.48 6.13
C ALA A 205 -12.41 2.52 7.55
N LEU A 206 -12.84 3.52 8.34
CA LEU A 206 -12.62 3.62 9.78
C LEU A 206 -13.96 3.62 10.50
N ALA A 207 -14.02 2.94 11.63
CA ALA A 207 -15.17 3.00 12.51
C ALA A 207 -15.16 4.31 13.32
N ARG A 208 -16.25 5.06 13.30
CA ARG A 208 -16.36 6.37 13.98
C ARG A 208 -16.07 6.27 15.47
N GLU A 209 -16.57 5.25 16.13
CA GLU A 209 -16.38 5.02 17.57
C GLU A 209 -14.91 4.82 17.97
N VAL A 210 -14.08 4.25 17.08
CA VAL A 210 -12.63 4.12 17.30
C VAL A 210 -11.97 5.48 17.20
N VAL A 211 -12.29 6.26 16.17
CA VAL A 211 -11.75 7.62 16.00
C VAL A 211 -12.14 8.54 17.18
N GLU A 212 -13.38 8.44 17.66
CA GLU A 212 -13.84 9.20 18.80
C GLU A 212 -13.20 8.77 20.11
N ALA A 213 -12.92 7.47 20.29
CA ALA A 213 -12.28 6.93 21.49
C ALA A 213 -10.80 7.36 21.61
N TYR A 214 -10.05 7.38 20.50
CA TYR A 214 -8.63 7.66 20.51
C TYR A 214 -8.28 9.11 20.14
N GLY A 215 -9.18 9.84 19.52
CA GLY A 215 -8.98 11.25 19.19
C GLY A 215 -7.68 11.50 18.41
N ASP A 216 -6.83 12.41 18.91
CA ASP A 216 -5.58 12.80 18.24
C ASP A 216 -4.54 11.67 18.19
N SER A 217 -4.68 10.61 19.00
CA SER A 217 -3.83 9.43 18.97
C SER A 217 -4.32 8.33 18.00
N ILE A 218 -5.34 8.59 17.18
CA ILE A 218 -5.90 7.58 16.25
C ILE A 218 -4.85 6.97 15.32
N GLY A 219 -3.83 7.72 14.93
CA GLY A 219 -2.72 7.22 14.11
C GLY A 219 -1.88 6.12 14.78
N GLU A 220 -2.03 5.91 16.08
CA GLU A 220 -1.40 4.83 16.86
C GLU A 220 -2.32 3.62 17.06
N HIS A 221 -3.60 3.75 16.68
CA HIS A 221 -4.65 2.75 16.83
C HIS A 221 -5.33 2.42 15.49
N PRO A 222 -4.60 1.84 14.51
CA PRO A 222 -5.13 1.53 13.19
C PRO A 222 -6.05 0.31 13.25
N VAL A 223 -7.32 0.53 13.52
CA VAL A 223 -8.36 -0.50 13.58
C VAL A 223 -9.13 -0.52 12.25
N GLY A 224 -8.89 -1.53 11.44
CA GLY A 224 -9.51 -1.68 10.13
C GLY A 224 -10.00 -3.10 9.88
N THR A 225 -10.39 -3.37 8.64
CA THR A 225 -10.90 -4.66 8.17
C THR A 225 -9.82 -5.51 7.48
N GLY A 226 -8.59 -5.01 7.40
CA GLY A 226 -7.50 -5.61 6.65
C GLY A 226 -6.91 -6.88 7.28
N PRO A 227 -5.97 -7.53 6.56
CA PRO A 227 -5.41 -8.83 6.93
C PRO A 227 -4.50 -8.80 8.17
N PHE A 228 -4.07 -7.63 8.61
CA PHE A 228 -3.17 -7.47 9.77
C PHE A 228 -3.71 -6.48 10.78
N VAL A 229 -3.21 -6.62 12.02
CA VAL A 229 -3.40 -5.69 13.14
C VAL A 229 -2.04 -5.21 13.63
N LEU A 230 -1.99 -4.02 14.21
CA LEU A 230 -0.78 -3.49 14.84
C LEU A 230 -0.55 -4.21 16.18
N LYS A 231 0.49 -5.03 16.26
CA LYS A 231 0.88 -5.75 17.49
C LYS A 231 1.74 -4.89 18.40
N SER A 232 2.68 -4.15 17.82
CA SER A 232 3.50 -3.19 18.54
C SER A 232 4.12 -2.17 17.58
N TRP A 233 4.32 -0.96 18.09
CA TRP A 233 4.97 0.11 17.38
C TRP A 233 5.88 0.92 18.29
N LYS A 234 7.15 0.95 17.93
CA LYS A 234 8.15 1.86 18.50
C LYS A 234 8.59 2.80 17.39
N ARG A 235 8.12 4.04 17.44
CA ARG A 235 8.36 5.07 16.41
C ARG A 235 9.82 5.10 15.97
N SER A 236 10.05 5.21 14.67
CA SER A 236 11.38 5.30 14.04
C SER A 236 12.32 4.14 14.42
N SER A 237 11.79 3.00 14.83
CA SER A 237 12.58 1.85 15.26
C SER A 237 12.02 0.53 14.78
N ARG A 238 10.79 0.18 15.21
CA ARG A 238 10.21 -1.14 14.90
C ARG A 238 8.69 -1.12 14.86
N ILE A 239 8.14 -1.78 13.84
CA ILE A 239 6.71 -2.04 13.70
C ILE A 239 6.55 -3.56 13.65
N VAL A 240 5.60 -4.10 14.41
CA VAL A 240 5.21 -5.51 14.34
C VAL A 240 3.73 -5.61 14.04
N LEU A 241 3.42 -6.26 12.93
CA LEU A 241 2.06 -6.60 12.53
C LEU A 241 1.81 -8.06 12.82
N ALA A 242 0.60 -8.38 13.28
CA ALA A 242 0.13 -9.74 13.43
C ALA A 242 -1.09 -9.98 12.54
N ARG A 243 -1.31 -11.23 12.13
CA ARG A 243 -2.50 -11.63 11.38
C ARG A 243 -3.76 -11.18 12.11
N ASN A 244 -4.70 -10.55 11.43
CA ASN A 244 -6.02 -10.20 11.97
C ASN A 244 -6.88 -11.47 12.09
N PRO A 245 -7.29 -11.87 13.30
CA PRO A 245 -8.13 -13.05 13.48
C PRO A 245 -9.53 -12.90 12.86
N ASN A 246 -10.02 -11.68 12.74
CA ASN A 246 -11.33 -11.37 12.15
C ASN A 246 -11.30 -11.22 10.62
N TYR A 247 -10.09 -11.33 10.00
CA TYR A 247 -10.00 -11.19 8.56
C TYR A 247 -10.79 -12.29 7.84
N ARG A 248 -11.63 -11.87 6.89
CA ARG A 248 -12.46 -12.79 6.10
C ARG A 248 -11.62 -13.80 5.33
N GLU A 249 -12.23 -14.86 4.85
CA GLU A 249 -11.57 -15.78 3.95
C GLU A 249 -11.34 -15.12 2.58
N VAL A 250 -10.07 -14.98 2.21
CA VAL A 250 -9.62 -14.56 0.89
C VAL A 250 -8.62 -15.60 0.40
N LEU A 251 -8.87 -16.17 -0.75
CA LEU A 251 -8.00 -17.20 -1.35
C LEU A 251 -7.14 -16.60 -2.45
N TRP A 252 -5.88 -17.00 -2.51
CA TRP A 252 -5.02 -16.63 -3.62
C TRP A 252 -5.42 -17.41 -4.88
N ASN A 253 -6.00 -16.72 -5.85
CA ASN A 253 -6.47 -17.28 -7.12
C ASN A 253 -5.96 -16.51 -8.34
N GLU A 254 -4.81 -15.80 -8.20
CA GLU A 254 -4.23 -15.04 -9.27
C GLU A 254 -3.67 -15.94 -10.38
N THR A 255 -3.80 -15.48 -11.63
CA THR A 255 -3.19 -16.12 -12.80
C THR A 255 -2.05 -15.25 -13.31
N PRO A 256 -0.80 -15.74 -13.27
CA PRO A 256 0.34 -14.96 -13.74
C PRO A 256 0.31 -14.82 -15.28
N PRO A 257 0.99 -13.80 -15.83
CA PRO A 257 1.12 -13.67 -17.27
C PRO A 257 1.88 -14.88 -17.86
N ALA A 258 1.50 -15.27 -19.08
CA ALA A 258 2.17 -16.35 -19.82
C ALA A 258 3.64 -16.02 -20.13
N GLY A 259 4.46 -17.05 -20.32
CA GLY A 259 5.86 -16.91 -20.78
C GLY A 259 6.91 -16.87 -19.67
N ASN A 260 6.53 -16.92 -18.38
CA ASN A 260 7.47 -17.03 -17.28
C ASN A 260 7.16 -18.30 -16.45
N GLU A 261 7.72 -19.43 -16.85
CA GLU A 261 7.48 -20.72 -16.21
C GLU A 261 7.84 -20.74 -14.71
N ARG A 262 8.89 -20.04 -14.30
CA ARG A 262 9.30 -19.96 -12.89
C ARG A 262 8.22 -19.25 -12.07
N LEU A 263 7.66 -18.16 -12.59
CA LEU A 263 6.59 -17.42 -11.96
C LEU A 263 5.31 -18.25 -11.90
N VAL A 264 4.94 -18.93 -13.00
CA VAL A 264 3.79 -19.83 -13.05
C VAL A 264 3.91 -20.90 -11.96
N LYS A 265 5.05 -21.62 -11.88
CA LYS A 265 5.28 -22.64 -10.84
C LYS A 265 5.22 -22.08 -9.41
N ALA A 266 5.69 -20.84 -9.19
CA ALA A 266 5.64 -20.19 -7.89
C ALA A 266 4.21 -19.86 -7.49
N VAL A 267 3.41 -19.32 -8.42
CA VAL A 267 2.01 -18.93 -8.21
C VAL A 267 1.12 -20.16 -8.02
N ASP A 268 1.32 -21.21 -8.79
CA ASP A 268 0.57 -22.46 -8.65
C ASP A 268 0.66 -23.07 -7.25
N ARG A 269 1.82 -22.93 -6.58
CA ARG A 269 2.00 -23.37 -5.18
C ARG A 269 1.14 -22.57 -4.19
N LEU A 270 0.69 -21.38 -4.55
CA LEU A 270 -0.11 -20.48 -3.73
C LEU A 270 -1.60 -20.62 -4.00
N LYS A 271 -1.98 -21.17 -5.17
CA LYS A 271 -3.37 -21.27 -5.62
C LYS A 271 -4.26 -21.94 -4.57
N GLY A 272 -5.37 -21.30 -4.27
CA GLY A 272 -6.34 -21.75 -3.27
C GLY A 272 -5.88 -21.61 -1.81
N LYS A 273 -4.68 -21.08 -1.52
CA LYS A 273 -4.26 -20.83 -0.14
C LYS A 273 -4.93 -19.59 0.41
N ARG A 274 -5.35 -19.68 1.67
CA ARG A 274 -5.96 -18.58 2.40
C ARG A 274 -4.91 -17.50 2.72
N LEU A 275 -5.26 -16.23 2.45
CA LEU A 275 -4.47 -15.06 2.80
C LEU A 275 -4.82 -14.52 4.21
N PRO A 276 -3.89 -13.84 4.87
CA PRO A 276 -2.47 -13.71 4.55
C PRO A 276 -1.70 -15.01 4.79
N LEU A 277 -0.64 -15.28 4.02
CA LEU A 277 0.22 -16.47 4.17
C LEU A 277 1.22 -16.33 5.30
N ILE A 278 1.39 -15.14 5.83
CA ILE A 278 2.35 -14.73 6.86
C ILE A 278 1.58 -14.49 8.15
N ASP A 279 2.15 -14.90 9.30
CA ASP A 279 1.52 -14.72 10.61
C ASP A 279 1.92 -13.38 11.24
N GLU A 280 3.18 -12.94 11.04
CA GLU A 280 3.68 -11.67 11.53
C GLU A 280 4.58 -10.99 10.48
N VAL A 281 4.56 -9.65 10.47
CA VAL A 281 5.51 -8.84 9.70
C VAL A 281 6.29 -7.97 10.69
N HIS A 282 7.60 -8.13 10.69
CA HIS A 282 8.50 -7.35 11.53
C HIS A 282 9.25 -6.35 10.66
N ILE A 283 9.00 -5.07 10.86
CA ILE A 283 9.63 -3.99 10.12
C ILE A 283 10.59 -3.26 11.06
N SER A 284 11.86 -3.20 10.69
CA SER A 284 12.88 -2.40 11.39
C SER A 284 13.15 -1.12 10.59
N VAL A 285 13.31 0.01 11.26
CA VAL A 285 13.75 1.24 10.59
C VAL A 285 15.26 1.29 10.66
N ILE A 286 15.92 1.19 9.49
CA ILE A 286 17.37 1.23 9.34
C ILE A 286 17.68 2.25 8.23
N GLU A 287 17.86 3.51 8.60
CA GLU A 287 17.98 4.61 7.64
C GLU A 287 19.28 4.53 6.83
N GLU A 288 20.39 4.18 7.49
CA GLU A 288 21.69 4.09 6.85
C GLU A 288 21.77 2.89 5.90
N THR A 289 22.27 3.16 4.71
CA THR A 289 22.31 2.18 3.60
C THR A 289 23.18 0.96 3.89
N GLN A 290 24.39 1.18 4.44
CA GLN A 290 25.32 0.10 4.74
C GLN A 290 24.83 -0.81 5.87
N PRO A 291 24.39 -0.31 7.06
CA PRO A 291 23.79 -1.16 8.08
C PRO A 291 22.58 -1.97 7.58
N ARG A 292 21.71 -1.38 6.76
CA ARG A 292 20.57 -2.06 6.19
C ARG A 292 20.98 -3.21 5.26
N TRP A 293 22.00 -3.00 4.43
CA TRP A 293 22.55 -4.04 3.58
C TRP A 293 23.23 -5.17 4.39
N LEU A 294 24.00 -4.82 5.43
CA LEU A 294 24.63 -5.79 6.31
C LEU A 294 23.60 -6.61 7.12
N SER A 295 22.53 -6.00 7.57
CA SER A 295 21.41 -6.69 8.22
C SER A 295 20.75 -7.73 7.30
N PHE A 296 20.59 -7.43 6.00
CA PHE A 296 20.15 -8.42 5.01
C PHE A 296 21.18 -9.54 4.83
N LEU A 297 22.47 -9.22 4.69
CA LEU A 297 23.53 -10.23 4.59
C LEU A 297 23.65 -11.07 5.87
N GLY A 298 23.35 -10.52 7.03
CA GLY A 298 23.30 -11.20 8.33
C GLY A 298 22.05 -12.03 8.57
N GLU A 299 21.13 -12.13 7.57
CA GLU A 299 19.86 -12.90 7.66
C GLU A 299 18.88 -12.37 8.72
N GLU A 300 19.06 -11.09 9.13
CA GLU A 300 18.11 -10.40 9.99
C GLU A 300 16.89 -9.89 9.19
N GLN A 301 17.01 -9.81 7.85
CA GLN A 301 15.97 -9.42 6.90
C GLN A 301 15.77 -10.52 5.88
N ASP A 302 14.51 -10.76 5.50
CA ASP A 302 14.13 -11.75 4.49
C ASP A 302 14.10 -11.15 3.08
N LEU A 303 13.98 -9.82 2.99
CA LEU A 303 13.84 -9.07 1.75
C LEU A 303 14.60 -7.75 1.83
N THR A 304 15.26 -7.36 0.73
CA THR A 304 15.73 -5.98 0.49
C THR A 304 15.30 -5.53 -0.89
N GLU A 305 14.77 -4.32 -1.00
CA GLU A 305 14.30 -3.79 -2.30
C GLU A 305 15.43 -3.30 -3.19
N ASN A 306 16.50 -2.82 -2.59
CA ASN A 306 17.61 -2.22 -3.33
C ASN A 306 18.95 -2.74 -2.82
N VAL A 307 19.84 -3.06 -3.75
CA VAL A 307 21.26 -3.24 -3.44
C VAL A 307 21.91 -1.86 -3.48
N PRO A 308 22.58 -1.41 -2.42
CA PRO A 308 23.28 -0.12 -2.45
C PRO A 308 24.31 -0.06 -3.57
N SER A 309 24.44 1.11 -4.21
CA SER A 309 25.32 1.27 -5.37
C SER A 309 26.79 0.91 -5.08
N GLU A 310 27.27 1.17 -3.87
CA GLU A 310 28.61 0.81 -3.40
C GLU A 310 28.84 -0.70 -3.33
N PHE A 311 27.79 -1.50 -3.10
CA PHE A 311 27.86 -2.96 -3.04
C PHE A 311 27.39 -3.64 -4.34
N ALA A 312 26.85 -2.88 -5.30
CA ALA A 312 26.27 -3.46 -6.51
C ALA A 312 27.28 -4.26 -7.33
N SER A 313 28.52 -3.79 -7.47
CA SER A 313 29.57 -4.51 -8.20
C SER A 313 29.97 -5.84 -7.55
N THR A 314 29.83 -5.97 -6.23
CA THR A 314 30.14 -7.20 -5.48
C THR A 314 28.93 -8.13 -5.41
N ALA A 315 27.73 -7.58 -5.25
CA ALA A 315 26.50 -8.36 -5.12
C ALA A 315 25.91 -8.79 -6.47
N ILE A 316 26.08 -7.95 -7.52
CA ILE A 316 25.49 -8.15 -8.86
C ILE A 316 26.54 -7.92 -9.96
N PRO A 317 27.68 -8.65 -9.95
CA PRO A 317 28.67 -8.54 -11.00
C PRO A 317 28.05 -8.94 -12.35
N ASN A 318 28.32 -8.17 -13.40
CA ASN A 318 27.84 -8.44 -14.77
C ASN A 318 26.32 -8.59 -14.88
N ASN A 319 25.55 -7.89 -14.03
CA ASN A 319 24.09 -7.95 -13.93
C ASN A 319 23.54 -9.30 -13.43
N GLU A 320 24.35 -10.17 -12.89
CA GLU A 320 23.94 -11.45 -12.30
C GLU A 320 24.22 -11.47 -10.80
N LEU A 321 23.42 -12.22 -10.06
CA LEU A 321 23.63 -12.38 -8.62
C LEU A 321 24.95 -13.11 -8.36
N ALA A 322 25.78 -12.57 -7.47
CA ALA A 322 27.08 -13.14 -7.16
C ALA A 322 26.97 -14.59 -6.65
N PRO A 323 27.88 -15.51 -7.06
CA PRO A 323 27.81 -16.94 -6.73
C PRO A 323 27.72 -17.24 -5.24
N HIS A 324 28.36 -16.44 -4.39
CA HIS A 324 28.29 -16.63 -2.94
C HIS A 324 26.87 -16.35 -2.36
N LEU A 325 26.12 -15.42 -2.95
CA LEU A 325 24.72 -15.14 -2.57
C LEU A 325 23.78 -16.23 -3.10
N VAL A 326 24.02 -16.69 -4.34
CA VAL A 326 23.26 -17.83 -4.90
C VAL A 326 23.40 -19.08 -4.03
N ARG A 327 24.62 -19.41 -3.57
CA ARG A 327 24.84 -20.57 -2.66
C ARG A 327 24.13 -20.44 -1.33
N ARG A 328 23.83 -19.23 -0.88
CA ARG A 328 23.03 -18.94 0.32
C ARG A 328 21.51 -18.95 0.05
N GLY A 329 21.08 -19.29 -1.16
CA GLY A 329 19.66 -19.33 -1.54
C GLY A 329 19.05 -17.96 -1.81
N VAL A 330 19.83 -16.89 -1.87
CA VAL A 330 19.34 -15.55 -2.24
C VAL A 330 18.82 -15.59 -3.66
N GLN A 331 17.68 -14.95 -3.89
CA GLN A 331 17.06 -14.81 -5.20
C GLN A 331 16.96 -13.34 -5.57
N MET A 332 17.14 -13.03 -6.83
CA MET A 332 17.06 -11.67 -7.35
C MET A 332 15.97 -11.55 -8.40
N VAL A 333 15.18 -10.50 -8.31
CA VAL A 333 14.24 -10.06 -9.34
C VAL A 333 14.60 -8.63 -9.70
N ARG A 334 14.69 -8.33 -11.00
CA ARG A 334 14.93 -6.98 -11.53
C ARG A 334 13.80 -6.55 -12.44
N TYR A 335 13.34 -5.35 -12.24
CA TYR A 335 12.31 -4.72 -13.08
C TYR A 335 12.48 -3.21 -13.06
N ALA A 336 12.04 -2.54 -14.12
CA ALA A 336 11.94 -1.08 -14.12
C ALA A 336 10.75 -0.67 -13.24
N ARG A 337 11.01 0.17 -12.25
CA ARG A 337 9.96 0.73 -11.37
C ARG A 337 9.13 1.76 -12.13
N ALA A 338 7.87 1.91 -11.78
CA ALA A 338 7.03 3.01 -12.22
C ALA A 338 7.37 4.30 -11.45
N ASP A 339 8.64 4.70 -11.53
CA ASP A 339 9.26 5.75 -10.74
C ASP A 339 10.27 6.51 -11.61
N VAL A 340 10.29 7.83 -11.53
CA VAL A 340 11.17 8.70 -12.30
C VAL A 340 11.84 9.70 -11.39
N SER A 341 13.18 9.74 -11.42
CA SER A 341 13.94 10.83 -10.81
C SER A 341 14.03 11.99 -11.79
N VAL A 342 13.59 13.16 -11.38
CA VAL A 342 13.59 14.37 -12.22
C VAL A 342 14.35 15.50 -11.54
N SER A 343 15.06 16.29 -12.36
CA SER A 343 15.56 17.61 -11.96
C SER A 343 14.68 18.67 -12.62
N TYR A 344 14.25 19.66 -11.87
CA TYR A 344 13.41 20.75 -12.38
C TYR A 344 13.96 22.10 -11.95
N PHE A 345 13.56 23.13 -12.68
CA PHE A 345 13.96 24.52 -12.41
C PHE A 345 12.82 25.27 -11.74
N ALA A 346 13.15 26.04 -10.69
CA ALA A 346 12.21 26.99 -10.11
C ALA A 346 11.90 28.10 -11.13
N MET A 347 10.68 28.16 -11.62
CA MET A 347 10.29 29.06 -12.71
C MET A 347 10.21 30.54 -12.28
N GLU A 348 10.15 30.81 -10.99
CA GLU A 348 10.22 32.14 -10.40
C GLU A 348 11.66 32.62 -10.15
N HIS A 349 12.67 31.74 -10.30
CA HIS A 349 14.05 32.09 -10.01
C HIS A 349 14.58 33.10 -11.06
N PRO A 350 15.25 34.20 -10.64
CA PRO A 350 15.61 35.32 -11.56
C PRO A 350 16.57 34.91 -12.67
N VAL A 351 17.41 33.89 -12.49
CA VAL A 351 18.41 33.45 -13.48
C VAL A 351 17.85 32.35 -14.38
N VAL A 352 17.31 31.27 -13.80
CA VAL A 352 16.89 30.09 -14.57
C VAL A 352 15.39 30.02 -14.84
N GLY A 353 14.59 30.80 -14.12
CA GLY A 353 13.13 30.84 -14.28
C GLY A 353 12.66 31.78 -15.37
N GLY A 354 11.37 31.76 -15.70
CA GLY A 354 10.74 32.56 -16.74
C GLY A 354 10.82 31.95 -18.13
N TYR A 355 10.19 32.60 -19.08
CA TYR A 355 10.02 32.13 -20.45
C TYR A 355 10.80 32.94 -21.51
N GLU A 356 11.63 33.84 -21.07
CA GLU A 356 12.48 34.63 -21.97
C GLU A 356 13.47 33.74 -22.75
N PRO A 357 13.72 33.99 -24.04
CA PRO A 357 14.50 33.10 -24.89
C PRO A 357 15.87 32.67 -24.30
N HIS A 358 16.60 33.62 -23.72
CA HIS A 358 17.91 33.36 -23.12
C HIS A 358 17.83 32.44 -21.89
N LYS A 359 16.77 32.52 -21.08
CA LYS A 359 16.55 31.64 -19.93
C LYS A 359 16.12 30.23 -20.35
N VAL A 360 15.31 30.14 -21.40
CA VAL A 360 14.97 28.84 -22.03
C VAL A 360 16.24 28.18 -22.59
N ALA A 361 17.08 28.98 -23.32
CA ALA A 361 18.36 28.49 -23.83
C ALA A 361 19.28 27.99 -22.72
N LEU A 362 19.37 28.73 -21.60
CA LEU A 362 20.17 28.31 -20.44
C LEU A 362 19.70 26.95 -19.87
N ARG A 363 18.39 26.76 -19.65
CA ARG A 363 17.86 25.46 -19.16
C ARG A 363 18.12 24.32 -20.13
N ARG A 364 17.98 24.57 -21.45
CA ARG A 364 18.32 23.60 -22.50
C ARG A 364 19.80 23.26 -22.49
N ALA A 365 20.67 24.27 -22.36
CA ALA A 365 22.11 24.04 -22.26
C ALA A 365 22.51 23.20 -21.03
N ILE A 366 21.92 23.47 -19.88
CA ILE A 366 22.13 22.68 -18.67
C ILE A 366 21.70 21.23 -18.91
N SER A 367 20.52 20.98 -19.50
CA SER A 367 20.05 19.62 -19.78
C SER A 367 20.98 18.86 -20.74
N LEU A 368 21.47 19.50 -21.81
CA LEU A 368 22.40 18.94 -22.78
C LEU A 368 23.80 18.66 -22.19
N ALA A 369 24.16 19.32 -21.11
CA ALA A 369 25.46 19.12 -20.45
C ALA A 369 25.47 17.98 -19.42
N VAL A 370 24.33 17.37 -19.13
CA VAL A 370 24.21 16.24 -18.17
C VAL A 370 24.35 14.91 -18.92
N ASP A 371 25.39 14.15 -18.59
CA ASP A 371 25.64 12.81 -19.13
C ASP A 371 24.92 11.75 -18.27
N ILE A 372 23.67 11.49 -18.60
CA ILE A 372 22.81 10.53 -17.89
C ILE A 372 23.36 9.09 -17.99
N ASP A 373 23.88 8.70 -19.15
CA ASP A 373 24.43 7.36 -19.34
C ASP A 373 25.67 7.12 -18.46
N ARG A 374 26.48 8.15 -18.29
CA ARG A 374 27.63 8.12 -17.38
C ARG A 374 27.19 8.06 -15.92
N GLU A 375 26.16 8.83 -15.53
CA GLU A 375 25.58 8.75 -14.19
C GLU A 375 25.09 7.33 -13.89
N ILE A 376 24.29 6.75 -14.78
CA ILE A 376 23.75 5.39 -14.63
C ILE A 376 24.90 4.37 -14.50
N ARG A 377 25.90 4.46 -15.36
CA ARG A 377 27.03 3.52 -15.35
C ARG A 377 27.89 3.65 -14.10
N ILE A 378 28.26 4.87 -13.72
CA ILE A 378 29.24 5.11 -12.65
C ILE A 378 28.60 5.20 -11.28
N LEU A 379 27.58 6.06 -11.11
CA LEU A 379 26.99 6.31 -9.80
C LEU A 379 25.95 5.26 -9.44
N ARG A 380 25.08 4.90 -10.38
CA ARG A 380 24.01 3.93 -10.13
C ARG A 380 24.42 2.49 -10.42
N ARG A 381 25.63 2.27 -10.94
CA ARG A 381 26.16 0.92 -11.23
C ARG A 381 25.20 0.06 -12.08
N GLY A 382 24.53 0.67 -13.08
CA GLY A 382 23.58 -0.02 -13.96
C GLY A 382 22.21 -0.31 -13.33
N GLN A 383 21.89 0.27 -12.16
CA GLN A 383 20.61 0.05 -11.48
C GLN A 383 19.55 1.12 -11.82
N ALA A 384 19.61 1.66 -13.03
CA ALA A 384 18.64 2.59 -13.58
C ALA A 384 18.55 2.43 -15.09
N VAL A 385 17.49 2.93 -15.68
CA VAL A 385 17.32 3.11 -17.14
C VAL A 385 17.17 4.60 -17.44
N PRO A 386 17.61 5.11 -18.60
CA PRO A 386 17.44 6.50 -18.95
C PRO A 386 15.96 6.88 -19.01
N ALA A 387 15.56 7.94 -18.31
CA ALA A 387 14.24 8.50 -18.41
C ALA A 387 14.20 9.55 -19.54
N GLN A 388 13.28 9.38 -20.50
CA GLN A 388 13.13 10.28 -21.65
C GLN A 388 12.03 11.33 -21.42
N GLY A 389 11.32 11.25 -20.31
CA GLY A 389 10.23 12.14 -19.94
C GLY A 389 9.68 11.82 -18.56
N PRO A 390 8.63 12.49 -18.12
CA PRO A 390 8.05 12.30 -16.78
C PRO A 390 7.21 11.01 -16.65
N ILE A 391 6.99 10.29 -17.74
CA ILE A 391 6.17 9.06 -17.74
C ILE A 391 7.07 7.85 -17.57
N ALA A 392 6.93 7.14 -16.47
CA ALA A 392 7.77 5.99 -16.13
C ALA A 392 7.39 4.72 -16.91
N PRO A 393 8.33 3.76 -17.07
CA PRO A 393 8.01 2.44 -17.60
C PRO A 393 6.85 1.78 -16.86
N GLY A 394 5.96 1.12 -17.60
CA GLY A 394 4.80 0.42 -17.03
C GLY A 394 3.60 1.31 -16.69
N THR A 395 3.67 2.61 -16.91
CA THR A 395 2.56 3.54 -16.77
C THR A 395 1.88 3.81 -18.12
N TRP A 396 0.60 4.21 -18.08
CA TRP A 396 -0.13 4.56 -19.28
C TRP A 396 0.50 5.77 -19.99
N GLY A 397 0.70 5.66 -21.29
CA GLY A 397 1.33 6.71 -22.11
C GLY A 397 2.86 6.65 -22.14
N TYR A 398 3.48 5.64 -21.53
CA TYR A 398 4.92 5.42 -21.69
C TYR A 398 5.27 4.97 -23.10
N GLU A 399 6.19 5.69 -23.73
CA GLU A 399 6.75 5.37 -25.04
C GLU A 399 8.25 5.11 -24.93
N PRO A 400 8.71 3.84 -25.08
CA PRO A 400 10.12 3.50 -24.92
C PRO A 400 11.07 4.23 -25.87
N GLY A 401 10.58 4.64 -27.04
CA GLY A 401 11.36 5.34 -28.06
C GLY A 401 11.24 6.87 -28.00
N PHE A 402 10.47 7.42 -27.05
CA PHE A 402 10.29 8.86 -26.95
C PHE A 402 11.62 9.56 -26.64
N LYS A 403 11.94 10.58 -27.42
CA LYS A 403 13.10 11.45 -27.21
C LYS A 403 12.75 12.87 -27.51
N THR A 404 13.36 13.78 -26.78
CA THR A 404 13.39 15.21 -27.08
C THR A 404 14.78 15.59 -27.56
N GLU A 405 14.92 16.78 -28.12
CA GLU A 405 16.24 17.32 -28.49
C GLU A 405 17.20 17.52 -27.27
N MET A 406 16.63 17.46 -26.03
CA MET A 406 17.37 17.56 -24.78
C MET A 406 17.75 16.19 -24.19
N SER A 407 17.36 15.10 -24.83
CA SER A 407 17.60 13.73 -24.33
C SER A 407 19.03 13.25 -24.54
N ASP A 408 19.78 13.90 -25.43
CA ASP A 408 21.14 13.48 -25.77
C ASP A 408 22.19 14.40 -25.12
N TYR A 409 23.22 13.80 -24.52
CA TYR A 409 24.36 14.55 -24.01
C TYR A 409 25.13 15.20 -25.13
N ASN A 410 25.23 16.54 -25.13
CA ASN A 410 25.89 17.30 -26.18
C ASN A 410 26.43 18.64 -25.69
N VAL A 411 27.66 18.62 -25.18
CA VAL A 411 28.32 19.81 -24.63
C VAL A 411 28.58 20.88 -25.69
N ALA A 412 28.86 20.49 -26.95
CA ALA A 412 29.08 21.46 -28.02
C ALA A 412 27.83 22.27 -28.32
N ARG A 413 26.67 21.59 -28.42
CA ARG A 413 25.36 22.25 -28.57
C ARG A 413 24.98 23.06 -27.33
N ALA A 414 25.27 22.59 -26.13
CA ALA A 414 25.03 23.34 -24.90
C ALA A 414 25.77 24.68 -24.86
N LYS A 415 27.01 24.71 -25.40
CA LYS A 415 27.80 25.93 -25.47
C LYS A 415 27.34 26.90 -26.59
N ALA A 416 26.64 26.39 -27.59
CA ALA A 416 26.13 27.18 -28.70
C ALA A 416 24.78 27.87 -28.41
N LEU A 417 24.09 27.40 -27.37
CA LEU A 417 22.83 27.97 -26.89
C LEU A 417 23.06 29.16 -25.97
#